data_ebcfcaa3b0c78637e3a56fbcbc13715a
#
_entry.id   ebcfcaa3b0c78637e3a56fbcbc13715a
#
_cell.length_a   1.000
_cell.length_b   1.000
_cell.length_c   1.000
_cell.angle_alpha   90.00
_cell.angle_beta   90.00
_cell.angle_gamma   90.00
#
_symmetry.space_group_name_H-M   'P 1'
#
loop_
_entity.id
_entity.type
_entity.pdbx_description
1 polymer ?
#
loop_
_entity_poly.entity_id
_entity_poly.type
_entity_poly.pdbx_seq_one_letter_code
_entity_poly.pdbx_strand_id
1 'polypeptide(L)'
;MARSGLLRHSRWDALLVWLAAGHGALLLTAPPFWIVASALWWNANTISHNFIHLPFFKTRSLNILFSAYLSVVLGFPQSLWRERHLAHHREALNSRRHGNVSWRLRPSAGWMLEALLVCGWWFSLRSMMPDYFMGNYLPGLLAGLALCQIQGHFEHVRGTLSHYSRLYNWLFFNDGFHVEHHAQPGRHWTQLPRLKIAVDAIQRSRWPAVLRWMDWFSLDGLERLVCRSPALQRFVLQRHEAALRRLPTVAALLPSLRRITIVGGGLFPRTALVLHKLAPQAGLRIVDASAEHLAQAGRWLPKQAELICQFYDVSAAGCLQDSDLLVVPLAFVGDKSAIYRAPPVRHVLVHDWLWRKRGENVVISVLLLKRLNLVGA
;
A
#
# COMPACT_ATOMS: atom_id res chain seq x y z
N MET A 1 -9.47 41.97 -18.98
CA MET A 1 -8.47 42.40 -18.00
C MET A 1 -7.31 41.44 -17.96
N ALA A 2 -6.14 41.79 -18.47
CA ALA A 2 -4.92 41.00 -18.40
C ALA A 2 -4.50 40.88 -16.94
N ARG A 3 -4.46 39.64 -16.40
CA ARG A 3 -3.98 39.40 -15.02
C ARG A 3 -2.49 39.80 -14.96
N SER A 4 -2.22 40.98 -14.35
CA SER A 4 -0.88 41.45 -14.03
C SER A 4 -0.27 40.59 -12.91
N GLY A 5 0.25 39.45 -13.22
CA GLY A 5 0.90 38.58 -12.24
C GLY A 5 2.05 37.82 -12.89
N LEU A 6 3.07 37.46 -12.10
CA LEU A 6 4.26 36.70 -12.53
C LEU A 6 3.91 35.26 -12.95
N LEU A 7 2.85 34.67 -12.38
CA LEU A 7 2.47 33.27 -12.58
C LEU A 7 1.68 33.06 -13.86
N ARG A 8 1.93 31.93 -14.52
CA ARG A 8 1.40 31.59 -15.84
C ARG A 8 0.05 30.89 -15.78
N HIS A 9 -0.10 29.86 -14.92
CA HIS A 9 -1.23 28.96 -14.94
C HIS A 9 -2.24 29.23 -13.83
N SER A 10 -1.78 29.39 -12.60
CA SER A 10 -2.65 29.56 -11.45
C SER A 10 -1.99 30.40 -10.35
N ARG A 11 -2.81 31.15 -9.58
CA ARG A 11 -2.34 31.79 -8.35
C ARG A 11 -1.88 30.80 -7.29
N TRP A 12 -2.36 29.57 -7.35
CA TRP A 12 -1.98 28.51 -6.43
C TRP A 12 -0.52 28.04 -6.61
N ASP A 13 0.09 28.33 -7.78
CA ASP A 13 1.51 28.05 -7.99
C ASP A 13 2.40 28.89 -7.07
N ALA A 14 1.89 30.05 -6.56
CA ALA A 14 2.60 30.83 -5.54
C ALA A 14 2.85 30.01 -4.26
N LEU A 15 1.88 29.18 -3.85
CA LEU A 15 2.04 28.32 -2.68
C LEU A 15 3.21 27.34 -2.89
N LEU A 16 3.31 26.72 -4.08
CA LEU A 16 4.39 25.79 -4.40
C LEU A 16 5.75 26.48 -4.42
N VAL A 17 5.82 27.71 -4.92
CA VAL A 17 7.05 28.53 -4.91
C VAL A 17 7.47 28.85 -3.47
N TRP A 18 6.52 29.25 -2.61
CA TRP A 18 6.81 29.53 -1.20
C TRP A 18 7.25 28.28 -0.44
N LEU A 19 6.62 27.14 -0.69
CA LEU A 19 7.02 25.86 -0.08
C LEU A 19 8.40 25.40 -0.55
N ALA A 20 8.74 25.64 -1.82
CA ALA A 20 10.10 25.40 -2.31
C ALA A 20 11.12 26.29 -1.60
N ALA A 21 10.81 27.59 -1.44
CA ALA A 21 11.65 28.51 -0.69
C ALA A 21 11.81 28.07 0.78
N GLY A 22 10.71 27.62 1.41
CA GLY A 22 10.72 27.04 2.76
C GLY A 22 11.61 25.78 2.86
N HIS A 23 11.60 24.91 1.85
CA HIS A 23 12.49 23.75 1.81
C HIS A 23 13.97 24.19 1.76
N GLY A 24 14.32 25.17 0.91
CA GLY A 24 15.69 25.70 0.89
C GLY A 24 16.11 26.33 2.23
N ALA A 25 15.20 27.12 2.85
CA ALA A 25 15.46 27.68 4.18
C ALA A 25 15.63 26.58 5.25
N LEU A 26 14.84 25.51 5.18
CA LEU A 26 14.97 24.35 6.05
C LEU A 26 16.36 23.69 5.93
N LEU A 27 16.89 23.52 4.73
CA LEU A 27 18.23 22.94 4.52
C LEU A 27 19.34 23.77 5.17
N LEU A 28 19.17 25.11 5.24
CA LEU A 28 20.14 26.00 5.90
C LEU A 28 20.18 25.83 7.44
N THR A 29 19.15 25.20 8.04
CA THR A 29 19.13 24.89 9.48
C THR A 29 19.86 23.59 9.83
N ALA A 30 20.54 22.96 8.85
CA ALA A 30 21.20 21.66 9.00
C ALA A 30 20.33 20.58 9.66
N PRO A 31 19.15 20.25 9.07
CA PRO A 31 18.22 19.31 9.66
C PRO A 31 18.74 17.87 9.65
N PRO A 32 18.25 16.98 10.54
CA PRO A 32 18.64 15.59 10.56
C PRO A 32 18.25 14.86 9.27
N PHE A 33 18.94 13.74 8.98
CA PHE A 33 18.84 13.01 7.70
C PHE A 33 17.40 12.64 7.29
N TRP A 34 16.54 12.27 8.24
CA TRP A 34 15.16 11.90 7.96
C TRP A 34 14.29 13.08 7.51
N ILE A 35 14.60 14.31 7.97
CA ILE A 35 13.97 15.53 7.46
C ILE A 35 14.46 15.84 6.05
N VAL A 36 15.78 15.74 5.79
CA VAL A 36 16.35 15.90 4.44
C VAL A 36 15.67 14.93 3.47
N ALA A 37 15.60 13.64 3.85
CA ALA A 37 14.98 12.60 3.03
C ALA A 37 13.50 12.88 2.73
N SER A 38 12.71 13.21 3.76
CA SER A 38 11.28 13.45 3.63
C SER A 38 10.98 14.71 2.82
N ALA A 39 11.74 15.79 3.04
CA ALA A 39 11.56 17.05 2.33
C ALA A 39 11.93 16.92 0.85
N LEU A 40 13.03 16.22 0.54
CA LEU A 40 13.42 15.91 -0.83
C LEU A 40 12.35 15.08 -1.55
N TRP A 41 11.98 13.95 -0.96
CA TRP A 41 10.97 13.06 -1.52
C TRP A 41 9.65 13.80 -1.76
N TRP A 42 9.16 14.57 -0.78
CA TRP A 42 7.93 15.32 -0.91
C TRP A 42 8.02 16.40 -1.98
N ASN A 43 9.09 17.22 -2.00
CA ASN A 43 9.27 18.27 -2.99
C ASN A 43 9.38 17.69 -4.42
N ALA A 44 10.15 16.61 -4.61
CA ALA A 44 10.33 15.98 -5.90
C ALA A 44 8.99 15.50 -6.50
N ASN A 45 8.12 14.88 -5.69
CA ASN A 45 6.83 14.35 -6.15
C ASN A 45 5.68 15.38 -6.12
N THR A 46 5.92 16.58 -5.62
CA THR A 46 4.89 17.63 -5.55
C THR A 46 5.31 18.87 -6.36
N ILE A 47 6.20 19.69 -5.82
CA ILE A 47 6.57 21.00 -6.40
C ILE A 47 7.32 20.82 -7.71
N SER A 48 8.38 20.01 -7.67
CA SER A 48 9.23 19.72 -8.82
C SER A 48 8.43 19.03 -9.93
N HIS A 49 7.64 18.02 -9.59
CA HIS A 49 6.76 17.29 -10.51
C HIS A 49 5.78 18.24 -11.23
N ASN A 50 5.06 19.07 -10.47
CA ASN A 50 4.14 20.04 -11.07
C ASN A 50 4.86 21.07 -11.95
N PHE A 51 6.05 21.53 -11.54
CA PHE A 51 6.86 22.46 -12.33
C PHE A 51 7.39 21.84 -13.62
N ILE A 52 7.71 20.56 -13.66
CA ILE A 52 8.12 19.82 -14.86
C ILE A 52 7.05 19.91 -15.95
N HIS A 53 5.78 19.66 -15.60
CA HIS A 53 4.68 19.67 -16.54
C HIS A 53 4.21 21.07 -16.91
N LEU A 54 4.14 21.96 -15.94
CA LEU A 54 3.60 23.31 -16.08
C LEU A 54 4.52 24.33 -15.43
N PRO A 55 5.56 24.83 -16.11
CA PRO A 55 6.45 25.86 -15.58
C PRO A 55 5.68 27.06 -15.06
N PHE A 56 5.90 27.46 -13.80
CA PHE A 56 5.02 28.34 -13.04
C PHE A 56 5.00 29.80 -13.53
N PHE A 57 6.13 30.28 -14.07
CA PHE A 57 6.28 31.69 -14.42
C PHE A 57 6.00 31.98 -15.89
N LYS A 58 5.53 33.19 -16.18
CA LYS A 58 5.33 33.69 -17.55
C LYS A 58 6.65 33.86 -18.30
N THR A 59 7.70 34.31 -17.59
CA THR A 59 9.00 34.59 -18.19
C THR A 59 9.89 33.34 -18.17
N ARG A 60 10.60 33.12 -19.26
CA ARG A 60 11.52 31.98 -19.39
C ARG A 60 12.67 32.06 -18.40
N SER A 61 13.22 33.25 -18.17
CA SER A 61 14.34 33.45 -17.23
C SER A 61 13.99 33.07 -15.79
N LEU A 62 12.78 33.41 -15.31
CA LEU A 62 12.33 32.99 -13.98
C LEU A 62 12.15 31.48 -13.88
N ASN A 63 11.69 30.82 -14.92
CA ASN A 63 11.60 29.35 -14.94
C ASN A 63 12.99 28.71 -14.92
N ILE A 64 13.98 29.25 -15.64
CA ILE A 64 15.36 28.77 -15.60
C ILE A 64 15.95 28.94 -14.19
N LEU A 65 15.78 30.14 -13.59
CA LEU A 65 16.26 30.42 -12.24
C LEU A 65 15.62 29.49 -11.21
N PHE A 66 14.31 29.26 -11.31
CA PHE A 66 13.60 28.37 -10.40
C PHE A 66 14.00 26.91 -10.58
N SER A 67 14.28 26.46 -11.83
CA SER A 67 14.85 25.14 -12.13
C SER A 67 16.22 24.96 -11.48
N ALA A 68 17.11 25.94 -11.61
CA ALA A 68 18.42 25.94 -10.96
C ALA A 68 18.31 25.93 -9.42
N TYR A 69 17.37 26.73 -8.87
CA TYR A 69 17.08 26.70 -7.44
C TYR A 69 16.60 25.33 -6.97
N LEU A 70 15.63 24.71 -7.66
CA LEU A 70 15.14 23.37 -7.33
C LEU A 70 16.26 22.33 -7.44
N SER A 71 17.19 22.47 -8.40
CA SER A 71 18.32 21.55 -8.54
C SER A 71 19.21 21.55 -7.30
N VAL A 72 19.51 22.72 -6.75
CA VAL A 72 20.30 22.86 -5.51
C VAL A 72 19.53 22.29 -4.31
N VAL A 73 18.25 22.65 -4.18
CA VAL A 73 17.41 22.21 -3.05
C VAL A 73 17.18 20.69 -3.05
N LEU A 74 16.99 20.10 -4.23
CA LEU A 74 16.80 18.64 -4.39
C LEU A 74 18.12 17.85 -4.41
N GLY A 75 19.26 18.52 -4.61
CA GLY A 75 20.56 17.88 -4.71
C GLY A 75 20.78 17.10 -6.01
N PHE A 76 20.00 17.35 -7.06
CA PHE A 76 20.19 16.79 -8.40
C PHE A 76 19.62 17.72 -9.49
N PRO A 77 20.13 17.65 -10.76
CA PRO A 77 19.69 18.54 -11.81
C PRO A 77 18.20 18.37 -12.15
N GLN A 78 17.41 19.44 -11.99
CA GLN A 78 15.97 19.48 -12.25
C GLN A 78 15.64 19.26 -13.74
N SER A 79 16.43 19.81 -14.66
CA SER A 79 16.22 19.62 -16.10
C SER A 79 16.50 18.20 -16.55
N LEU A 80 17.43 17.47 -15.91
CA LEU A 80 17.63 16.03 -16.12
C LEU A 80 16.42 15.23 -15.64
N TRP A 81 15.90 15.55 -14.46
CA TRP A 81 14.67 14.94 -13.93
C TRP A 81 13.49 15.18 -14.87
N ARG A 82 13.31 16.41 -15.34
CA ARG A 82 12.29 16.79 -16.32
C ARG A 82 12.38 15.98 -17.61
N GLU A 83 13.56 15.83 -18.18
CA GLU A 83 13.76 15.05 -19.41
C GLU A 83 13.33 13.59 -19.23
N ARG A 84 13.74 12.97 -18.13
CA ARG A 84 13.40 11.59 -17.78
C ARG A 84 11.90 11.42 -17.54
N HIS A 85 11.30 12.30 -16.78
CA HIS A 85 9.89 12.25 -16.45
C HIS A 85 8.99 12.43 -17.68
N LEU A 86 9.32 13.38 -18.56
CA LEU A 86 8.57 13.57 -19.80
C LEU A 86 8.79 12.43 -20.81
N ALA A 87 9.95 11.76 -20.80
CA ALA A 87 10.17 10.56 -21.58
C ALA A 87 9.27 9.41 -21.09
N HIS A 88 9.19 9.21 -19.77
CA HIS A 88 8.31 8.23 -19.16
C HIS A 88 6.84 8.42 -19.56
N HIS A 89 6.30 9.65 -19.54
CA HIS A 89 4.94 9.92 -20.00
C HIS A 89 4.71 9.56 -21.48
N ARG A 90 5.69 9.83 -22.37
CA ARG A 90 5.60 9.46 -23.79
C ARG A 90 5.59 7.94 -23.99
N GLU A 91 6.36 7.21 -23.20
CA GLU A 91 6.41 5.74 -23.26
C GLU A 91 5.13 5.10 -22.71
N ALA A 92 4.56 5.64 -21.65
CA ALA A 92 3.29 5.18 -21.08
C ALA A 92 2.12 5.35 -22.09
N LEU A 93 2.12 6.39 -22.90
CA LEU A 93 1.14 6.60 -23.97
C LEU A 93 1.32 5.62 -25.14
N ASN A 94 2.53 5.12 -25.39
CA ASN A 94 2.86 4.20 -26.46
C ASN A 94 2.83 2.72 -26.03
N SER A 95 1.93 2.33 -25.18
CA SER A 95 1.81 1.09 -24.36
C SER A 95 1.85 -0.27 -25.08
N ARG A 96 2.42 -0.39 -26.28
CA ARG A 96 2.70 -1.68 -26.97
C ARG A 96 4.17 -2.12 -26.95
N ARG A 97 5.07 -1.37 -26.33
CA ARG A 97 6.50 -1.75 -26.21
C ARG A 97 6.99 -1.47 -24.79
N HIS A 98 6.94 -2.49 -23.95
CA HIS A 98 7.79 -2.57 -22.76
C HIS A 98 9.24 -2.74 -23.23
N GLY A 99 9.80 -1.70 -23.77
CA GLY A 99 11.19 -1.64 -24.21
C GLY A 99 11.98 -0.79 -23.24
N ASN A 100 13.14 -1.28 -22.82
CA ASN A 100 14.10 -0.59 -21.96
C ASN A 100 14.16 0.90 -22.26
N VAL A 101 13.86 1.73 -21.26
CA VAL A 101 14.14 3.18 -21.32
C VAL A 101 15.58 3.35 -21.76
N SER A 102 15.79 3.91 -22.95
CA SER A 102 17.14 4.11 -23.45
C SER A 102 17.83 5.12 -22.54
N TRP A 103 18.84 4.67 -21.79
CA TRP A 103 19.67 5.47 -20.90
C TRP A 103 20.56 6.48 -21.63
N ARG A 104 20.30 6.74 -22.91
CA ARG A 104 21.02 7.74 -23.70
C ARG A 104 20.71 9.13 -23.18
N LEU A 105 21.54 9.60 -22.25
CA LEU A 105 21.60 10.99 -21.83
C LEU A 105 22.07 11.83 -23.01
N ARG A 106 21.25 12.76 -23.46
CA ARG A 106 21.70 13.83 -24.37
C ARG A 106 22.08 15.02 -23.50
N PRO A 107 23.39 15.36 -23.38
CA PRO A 107 23.80 16.50 -22.61
C PRO A 107 23.14 17.77 -23.16
N SER A 108 22.36 18.46 -22.32
CA SER A 108 21.91 19.81 -22.62
C SER A 108 22.68 20.81 -21.76
N ALA A 109 22.95 21.99 -22.29
CA ALA A 109 23.66 23.04 -21.55
C ALA A 109 22.94 23.38 -20.21
N GLY A 110 21.62 23.23 -20.19
CA GLY A 110 20.81 23.49 -18.98
C GLY A 110 21.13 22.55 -17.83
N TRP A 111 21.07 21.22 -18.06
CA TRP A 111 21.34 20.29 -16.96
C TRP A 111 22.83 20.22 -16.59
N MET A 112 23.75 20.54 -17.51
CA MET A 112 25.17 20.65 -17.18
C MET A 112 25.43 21.81 -16.23
N LEU A 113 24.81 22.98 -16.48
CA LEU A 113 24.90 24.13 -15.56
C LEU A 113 24.29 23.78 -14.19
N GLU A 114 23.13 23.19 -14.18
CA GLU A 114 22.48 22.75 -12.92
C GLU A 114 23.32 21.72 -12.17
N ALA A 115 23.98 20.77 -12.87
CA ALA A 115 24.90 19.81 -12.27
C ALA A 115 26.10 20.51 -11.61
N LEU A 116 26.67 21.52 -12.27
CA LEU A 116 27.76 22.32 -11.69
C LEU A 116 27.30 23.05 -10.41
N LEU A 117 26.09 23.60 -10.40
CA LEU A 117 25.53 24.25 -9.21
C LEU A 117 25.33 23.25 -8.06
N VAL A 118 24.81 22.07 -8.36
CA VAL A 118 24.65 20.98 -7.37
C VAL A 118 26.00 20.51 -6.82
N CYS A 119 27.00 20.30 -7.69
CA CYS A 119 28.36 19.94 -7.27
C CYS A 119 28.99 21.03 -6.40
N GLY A 120 28.81 22.31 -6.78
CA GLY A 120 29.27 23.44 -5.98
C GLY A 120 28.60 23.49 -4.60
N TRP A 121 27.30 23.21 -4.53
CA TRP A 121 26.55 23.11 -3.28
C TRP A 121 27.09 21.97 -2.39
N TRP A 122 27.28 20.78 -2.95
CA TRP A 122 27.84 19.65 -2.22
C TRP A 122 29.26 19.91 -1.72
N PHE A 123 30.09 20.52 -2.58
CA PHE A 123 31.46 20.89 -2.20
C PHE A 123 31.45 21.90 -1.05
N SER A 124 30.58 22.91 -1.11
CA SER A 124 30.42 23.91 -0.04
C SER A 124 30.00 23.26 1.27
N LEU A 125 28.95 22.42 1.26
CA LEU A 125 28.51 21.69 2.44
C LEU A 125 29.61 20.78 3.00
N ARG A 126 30.30 20.04 2.12
CA ARG A 126 31.39 19.14 2.53
C ARG A 126 32.56 19.87 3.13
N SER A 127 32.86 21.07 2.64
CA SER A 127 34.01 21.90 3.13
C SER A 127 33.68 22.64 4.41
N MET A 128 32.45 23.21 4.50
CA MET A 128 32.05 24.05 5.64
C MET A 128 31.47 23.24 6.80
N MET A 129 30.77 22.12 6.51
CA MET A 129 30.04 21.30 7.48
C MET A 129 30.24 19.80 7.20
N PRO A 130 31.50 19.27 7.29
CA PRO A 130 31.82 17.90 6.87
C PRO A 130 31.01 16.83 7.60
N ASP A 131 30.81 16.97 8.91
CA ASP A 131 30.08 16.00 9.73
C ASP A 131 28.60 16.01 9.40
N TYR A 132 28.02 17.18 9.19
CA TYR A 132 26.64 17.29 8.73
C TYR A 132 26.46 16.70 7.33
N PHE A 133 27.36 17.01 6.40
CA PHE A 133 27.28 16.47 5.04
C PHE A 133 27.30 14.93 5.04
N MET A 134 28.24 14.32 5.77
CA MET A 134 28.38 12.86 5.80
C MET A 134 27.36 12.16 6.68
N GLY A 135 26.98 12.76 7.81
CA GLY A 135 26.09 12.13 8.80
C GLY A 135 24.59 12.38 8.55
N ASN A 136 24.22 13.45 7.87
CA ASN A 136 22.82 13.83 7.68
C ASN A 136 22.45 14.12 6.23
N TYR A 137 23.17 15.03 5.55
CA TYR A 137 22.75 15.48 4.22
C TYR A 137 22.85 14.36 3.18
N LEU A 138 24.00 13.73 3.03
CA LEU A 138 24.22 12.66 2.05
C LEU A 138 23.34 11.42 2.32
N PRO A 139 23.26 10.89 3.55
CA PRO A 139 22.31 9.81 3.86
C PRO A 139 20.87 10.21 3.60
N GLY A 140 20.47 11.45 3.95
CA GLY A 140 19.14 11.97 3.68
C GLY A 140 18.82 12.10 2.19
N LEU A 141 19.77 12.60 1.40
CA LEU A 141 19.67 12.66 -0.05
C LEU A 141 19.46 11.26 -0.66
N LEU A 142 20.29 10.28 -0.28
CA LEU A 142 20.18 8.91 -0.79
C LEU A 142 18.86 8.25 -0.38
N ALA A 143 18.43 8.43 0.87
CA ALA A 143 17.16 7.92 1.36
C ALA A 143 15.96 8.59 0.66
N GLY A 144 16.01 9.91 0.44
CA GLY A 144 14.97 10.63 -0.29
C GLY A 144 14.85 10.18 -1.75
N LEU A 145 15.97 9.99 -2.44
CA LEU A 145 16.00 9.43 -3.79
C LEU A 145 15.44 8.00 -3.82
N ALA A 146 15.77 7.17 -2.83
CA ALA A 146 15.21 5.82 -2.71
C ALA A 146 13.69 5.87 -2.52
N LEU A 147 13.16 6.78 -1.69
CA LEU A 147 11.72 6.99 -1.53
C LEU A 147 11.05 7.43 -2.83
N CYS A 148 11.69 8.31 -3.63
CA CYS A 148 11.18 8.68 -4.96
C CYS A 148 11.09 7.47 -5.90
N GLN A 149 12.12 6.59 -5.89
CA GLN A 149 12.12 5.37 -6.71
C GLN A 149 11.04 4.38 -6.25
N ILE A 150 10.85 4.21 -4.94
CA ILE A 150 9.81 3.36 -4.36
C ILE A 150 8.42 3.89 -4.78
N GLN A 151 8.19 5.20 -4.67
CA GLN A 151 6.93 5.80 -5.09
C GLN A 151 6.68 5.56 -6.57
N GLY A 152 7.60 5.94 -7.46
CA GLY A 152 7.46 5.76 -8.90
C GLY A 152 7.27 4.29 -9.30
N HIS A 153 7.99 3.35 -8.64
CA HIS A 153 7.79 1.92 -8.87
C HIS A 153 6.34 1.49 -8.56
N PHE A 154 5.84 1.85 -7.38
CA PHE A 154 4.49 1.44 -6.97
C PHE A 154 3.35 2.20 -7.65
N GLU A 155 3.62 3.33 -8.27
CA GLU A 155 2.68 4.02 -9.15
C GLU A 155 2.45 3.28 -10.47
N HIS A 156 3.41 2.44 -10.90
CA HIS A 156 3.43 1.85 -12.24
C HIS A 156 3.56 0.32 -12.30
N VAL A 157 3.88 -0.37 -11.20
CA VAL A 157 4.22 -1.81 -11.19
C VAL A 157 3.12 -2.74 -11.75
N ARG A 158 1.87 -2.31 -11.72
CA ARG A 158 0.71 -3.04 -12.28
C ARG A 158 -0.13 -2.16 -13.20
N GLY A 159 0.52 -1.30 -13.98
CA GLY A 159 -0.10 -0.19 -14.69
C GLY A 159 -0.21 1.05 -13.80
N THR A 160 -0.61 2.17 -14.40
CA THR A 160 -0.78 3.44 -13.68
C THR A 160 -1.92 3.36 -12.67
N LEU A 161 -1.70 3.85 -11.45
CA LEU A 161 -2.59 3.68 -10.31
C LEU A 161 -2.87 5.01 -9.61
N SER A 162 -4.15 5.25 -9.28
CA SER A 162 -4.58 6.41 -8.49
C SER A 162 -4.93 6.06 -7.05
N HIS A 163 -4.67 7.01 -6.13
CA HIS A 163 -5.04 6.94 -4.71
C HIS A 163 -5.87 8.16 -4.30
N TYR A 164 -7.13 7.94 -3.90
CA TYR A 164 -8.12 9.02 -3.70
C TYR A 164 -8.31 9.46 -2.25
N SER A 165 -7.39 9.15 -1.33
CA SER A 165 -7.48 9.67 0.05
C SER A 165 -7.41 11.19 0.06
N ARG A 166 -8.33 11.83 0.77
CA ARG A 166 -8.39 13.30 0.88
C ARG A 166 -7.13 13.87 1.54
N LEU A 167 -6.64 13.23 2.61
CA LEU A 167 -5.46 13.67 3.33
C LEU A 167 -4.21 13.60 2.44
N TYR A 168 -4.01 12.48 1.72
CA TYR A 168 -2.89 12.35 0.81
C TYR A 168 -2.93 13.42 -0.29
N ASN A 169 -4.07 13.56 -0.96
CA ASN A 169 -4.21 14.51 -2.07
C ASN A 169 -4.11 15.97 -1.61
N TRP A 170 -4.48 16.28 -0.36
CA TRP A 170 -4.25 17.59 0.22
C TRP A 170 -2.76 17.84 0.49
N LEU A 171 -2.04 16.86 1.06
CA LEU A 171 -0.61 16.97 1.37
C LEU A 171 0.27 16.93 0.10
N PHE A 172 -0.14 16.19 -0.93
CA PHE A 172 0.63 15.96 -2.15
C PHE A 172 0.04 16.66 -3.38
N PHE A 173 -0.75 17.72 -3.21
CA PHE A 173 -1.27 18.55 -4.30
C PHE A 173 -1.92 17.74 -5.43
N ASN A 174 -2.79 16.80 -5.05
CA ASN A 174 -3.51 15.91 -5.96
C ASN A 174 -2.63 14.95 -6.80
N ASP A 175 -1.40 14.69 -6.37
CA ASP A 175 -0.52 13.68 -6.98
C ASP A 175 -1.16 12.28 -7.00
N GLY A 176 -2.05 11.97 -6.04
CA GLY A 176 -2.79 10.73 -6.01
C GLY A 176 -3.76 10.51 -7.19
N PHE A 177 -4.11 11.54 -7.96
CA PHE A 177 -4.85 11.43 -9.22
C PHE A 177 -3.91 11.09 -10.38
N HIS A 178 -3.13 10.02 -10.22
CA HIS A 178 -2.01 9.72 -11.10
C HIS A 178 -2.44 9.14 -12.46
N VAL A 179 -3.54 8.36 -12.52
CA VAL A 179 -4.15 7.90 -13.79
C VAL A 179 -4.65 9.08 -14.60
N GLU A 180 -5.34 10.02 -13.95
CA GLU A 180 -5.86 11.24 -14.54
C GLU A 180 -4.71 12.14 -15.02
N HIS A 181 -3.64 12.23 -14.23
CA HIS A 181 -2.44 12.96 -14.60
C HIS A 181 -1.77 12.35 -15.84
N HIS A 182 -1.60 11.03 -15.92
CA HIS A 182 -1.04 10.35 -17.10
C HIS A 182 -1.91 10.52 -18.33
N ALA A 183 -3.24 10.54 -18.19
CA ALA A 183 -4.16 10.76 -19.31
C ALA A 183 -4.10 12.21 -19.81
N GLN A 184 -3.87 13.19 -18.94
CA GLN A 184 -3.80 14.62 -19.30
C GLN A 184 -2.66 15.34 -18.53
N PRO A 185 -1.38 15.06 -18.85
CA PRO A 185 -0.24 15.57 -18.07
C PRO A 185 -0.07 17.11 -18.13
N GLY A 186 -0.69 17.77 -19.09
CA GLY A 186 -0.76 19.24 -19.18
C GLY A 186 -1.87 19.88 -18.35
N ARG A 187 -2.63 19.13 -17.58
CA ARG A 187 -3.64 19.70 -16.67
C ARG A 187 -3.03 20.15 -15.35
N HIS A 188 -3.45 21.33 -14.91
CA HIS A 188 -3.02 21.88 -13.65
C HIS A 188 -3.49 20.99 -12.48
N TRP A 189 -2.67 20.78 -11.46
CA TRP A 189 -2.95 19.89 -10.31
C TRP A 189 -4.29 20.18 -9.62
N THR A 190 -4.73 21.46 -9.54
CA THR A 190 -6.04 21.82 -8.97
C THR A 190 -7.23 21.35 -9.81
N GLN A 191 -7.01 20.94 -11.05
CA GLN A 191 -8.06 20.48 -11.97
C GLN A 191 -8.15 18.96 -12.04
N LEU A 192 -7.14 18.21 -11.62
CA LEU A 192 -7.12 16.76 -11.68
C LEU A 192 -8.35 16.10 -11.04
N PRO A 193 -8.83 16.52 -9.85
CA PRO A 193 -10.01 15.93 -9.22
C PRO A 193 -11.32 16.13 -10.02
N ARG A 194 -11.32 17.03 -10.99
CA ARG A 194 -12.51 17.34 -11.83
C ARG A 194 -12.52 16.59 -13.15
N LEU A 195 -11.44 15.86 -13.45
CA LEU A 195 -11.38 15.08 -14.68
C LEU A 195 -12.30 13.87 -14.58
N LYS A 196 -13.23 13.76 -15.54
CA LYS A 196 -14.15 12.61 -15.65
C LYS A 196 -13.49 11.54 -16.52
N ILE A 197 -12.50 10.85 -15.99
CA ILE A 197 -11.84 9.72 -16.63
C ILE A 197 -12.37 8.45 -15.98
N ALA A 198 -12.73 7.45 -16.79
CA ALA A 198 -13.08 6.14 -16.30
C ALA A 198 -11.82 5.47 -15.74
N VAL A 199 -11.78 5.28 -14.43
CA VAL A 199 -10.68 4.61 -13.73
C VAL A 199 -11.19 3.28 -13.22
N ASP A 200 -10.63 2.19 -13.74
CA ASP A 200 -11.01 0.84 -13.36
C ASP A 200 -10.68 0.55 -11.88
N ALA A 201 -11.41 -0.39 -11.28
CA ALA A 201 -11.18 -0.79 -9.90
C ALA A 201 -9.73 -1.28 -9.67
N ILE A 202 -9.12 -1.93 -10.67
CA ILE A 202 -7.73 -2.40 -10.65
C ILE A 202 -6.74 -1.23 -10.60
N GLN A 203 -7.11 -0.08 -11.16
CA GLN A 203 -6.28 1.13 -11.17
C GLN A 203 -6.43 1.98 -9.90
N ARG A 204 -7.24 1.54 -8.94
CA ARG A 204 -7.43 2.22 -7.66
C ARG A 204 -6.59 1.55 -6.57
N SER A 205 -5.73 2.32 -5.95
CA SER A 205 -4.91 1.85 -4.83
C SER A 205 -5.53 2.20 -3.49
N ARG A 206 -5.54 1.23 -2.56
CA ARG A 206 -5.94 1.46 -1.16
C ARG A 206 -4.91 2.32 -0.42
N TRP A 207 -3.63 2.15 -0.73
CA TRP A 207 -2.52 2.82 -0.08
C TRP A 207 -1.89 3.86 -1.01
N PRO A 208 -1.35 4.96 -0.48
CA PRO A 208 -0.45 5.81 -1.24
C PRO A 208 0.70 4.98 -1.82
N ALA A 209 1.26 5.40 -2.97
CA ALA A 209 2.27 4.62 -3.69
C ALA A 209 3.44 4.21 -2.79
N VAL A 210 4.00 5.13 -2.01
CA VAL A 210 5.12 4.87 -1.09
C VAL A 210 4.79 3.83 0.01
N LEU A 211 3.53 3.63 0.32
CA LEU A 211 3.07 2.67 1.33
C LEU A 211 2.46 1.39 0.71
N ARG A 212 2.43 1.24 -0.63
CA ARG A 212 1.83 0.06 -1.27
C ARG A 212 2.52 -1.26 -0.97
N TRP A 213 3.78 -1.23 -0.56
CA TRP A 213 4.43 -2.42 0.00
C TRP A 213 3.66 -3.01 1.20
N MET A 214 2.81 -2.20 1.88
CA MET A 214 1.92 -2.68 2.94
C MET A 214 0.85 -3.67 2.44
N ASP A 215 0.54 -3.70 1.13
CA ASP A 215 -0.34 -4.72 0.55
C ASP A 215 0.24 -6.13 0.70
N TRP A 216 1.58 -6.26 0.87
CA TRP A 216 2.22 -7.53 1.17
C TRP A 216 1.87 -8.05 2.58
N PHE A 217 1.51 -7.15 3.50
CA PHE A 217 0.98 -7.49 4.82
C PHE A 217 -0.54 -7.68 4.83
N SER A 218 -1.19 -7.71 3.65
CA SER A 218 -2.56 -8.20 3.54
C SER A 218 -2.65 -9.64 4.08
N LEU A 219 -3.82 -10.03 4.57
CA LEU A 219 -4.02 -11.40 5.06
C LEU A 219 -3.61 -12.43 4.00
N ASP A 220 -3.95 -12.18 2.73
CA ASP A 220 -3.56 -13.04 1.60
C ASP A 220 -2.05 -13.05 1.36
N GLY A 221 -1.38 -11.90 1.47
CA GLY A 221 0.08 -11.80 1.35
C GLY A 221 0.80 -12.61 2.44
N LEU A 222 0.34 -12.50 3.68
CA LEU A 222 0.85 -13.28 4.81
C LEU A 222 0.55 -14.78 4.63
N GLU A 223 -0.63 -15.15 4.13
CA GLU A 223 -0.97 -16.54 3.84
C GLU A 223 -0.13 -17.12 2.70
N ARG A 224 0.13 -16.36 1.63
CA ARG A 224 1.06 -16.78 0.55
C ARG A 224 2.48 -17.01 1.08
N LEU A 225 2.95 -16.22 2.04
CA LEU A 225 4.24 -16.44 2.70
C LEU A 225 4.22 -17.74 3.52
N VAL A 226 3.14 -18.00 4.27
CA VAL A 226 2.95 -19.26 5.00
C VAL A 226 2.92 -20.45 4.02
N CYS A 227 2.20 -20.36 2.90
CA CYS A 227 2.16 -21.42 1.88
C CYS A 227 3.54 -21.79 1.32
N ARG A 228 4.49 -20.84 1.30
CA ARG A 228 5.85 -21.04 0.78
C ARG A 228 6.86 -21.57 1.80
N SER A 229 6.55 -21.51 3.10
CA SER A 229 7.50 -21.85 4.17
C SER A 229 6.99 -22.96 5.08
N PRO A 230 7.57 -24.18 4.99
CA PRO A 230 7.21 -25.30 5.88
C PRO A 230 7.42 -24.98 7.37
N ALA A 231 8.40 -24.15 7.71
CA ALA A 231 8.63 -23.71 9.08
C ALA A 231 7.49 -22.81 9.60
N LEU A 232 7.01 -21.86 8.77
CA LEU A 232 5.88 -21.02 9.12
C LEU A 232 4.57 -21.83 9.20
N GLN A 233 4.37 -22.79 8.30
CA GLN A 233 3.22 -23.70 8.36
C GLN A 233 3.17 -24.44 9.70
N ARG A 234 4.26 -25.09 10.08
CA ARG A 234 4.37 -25.79 11.38
C ARG A 234 4.09 -24.83 12.54
N PHE A 235 4.71 -23.66 12.54
CA PHE A 235 4.52 -22.66 13.59
C PHE A 235 3.07 -22.23 13.73
N VAL A 236 2.39 -21.86 12.62
CA VAL A 236 1.00 -21.39 12.69
C VAL A 236 0.04 -22.51 13.04
N LEU A 237 0.27 -23.74 12.58
CA LEU A 237 -0.55 -24.91 12.96
C LEU A 237 -0.41 -25.23 14.45
N GLN A 238 0.82 -25.27 14.99
CA GLN A 238 1.08 -25.52 16.41
C GLN A 238 0.43 -24.48 17.31
N ARG A 239 0.51 -23.18 16.93
CA ARG A 239 -0.12 -22.10 17.69
C ARG A 239 -1.64 -22.20 17.68
N HIS A 240 -2.25 -22.56 16.53
CA HIS A 240 -3.69 -22.76 16.44
C HIS A 240 -4.14 -23.98 17.23
N GLU A 241 -3.42 -25.11 17.14
CA GLU A 241 -3.72 -26.30 17.89
C GLU A 241 -3.65 -26.04 19.41
N ALA A 242 -2.59 -25.39 19.87
CA ALA A 242 -2.45 -25.02 21.28
C ALA A 242 -3.58 -24.08 21.74
N ALA A 243 -4.04 -23.16 20.89
CA ALA A 243 -5.14 -22.28 21.22
C ALA A 243 -6.47 -23.06 21.33
N LEU A 244 -6.78 -23.92 20.35
CA LEU A 244 -8.01 -24.72 20.35
C LEU A 244 -8.09 -25.66 21.56
N ARG A 245 -6.97 -26.29 21.94
CA ARG A 245 -6.91 -27.17 23.14
C ARG A 245 -7.09 -26.40 24.46
N ARG A 246 -6.86 -25.08 24.49
CA ARG A 246 -7.07 -24.22 25.66
C ARG A 246 -8.50 -23.71 25.82
N LEU A 247 -9.40 -23.99 24.88
CA LEU A 247 -10.82 -23.71 24.98
C LEU A 247 -11.52 -24.96 25.53
N PRO A 248 -11.93 -24.99 26.80
CA PRO A 248 -12.52 -26.16 27.43
C PRO A 248 -13.74 -26.71 26.69
N THR A 249 -14.64 -25.83 26.27
CA THR A 249 -15.83 -26.22 25.50
C THR A 249 -15.45 -26.82 24.15
N VAL A 250 -14.50 -26.26 23.41
CA VAL A 250 -14.04 -26.85 22.16
C VAL A 250 -13.41 -28.22 22.40
N ALA A 251 -12.54 -28.35 23.40
CA ALA A 251 -11.89 -29.59 23.74
C ALA A 251 -12.90 -30.70 24.07
N ALA A 252 -13.98 -30.38 24.81
CA ALA A 252 -15.05 -31.29 25.15
C ALA A 252 -15.92 -31.68 23.93
N LEU A 253 -16.07 -30.78 22.92
CA LEU A 253 -16.84 -31.02 21.72
C LEU A 253 -16.13 -31.91 20.71
N LEU A 254 -14.79 -31.86 20.64
CA LEU A 254 -14.00 -32.54 19.59
C LEU A 254 -14.40 -34.00 19.33
N PRO A 255 -14.65 -34.87 20.37
CA PRO A 255 -15.02 -36.25 20.15
C PRO A 255 -16.41 -36.45 19.51
N SER A 256 -17.32 -35.51 19.72
CA SER A 256 -18.72 -35.60 19.26
C SER A 256 -19.01 -34.88 17.97
N LEU A 257 -18.06 -34.08 17.45
CA LEU A 257 -18.24 -33.35 16.21
C LEU A 257 -18.45 -34.28 15.02
N ARG A 258 -19.53 -34.06 14.28
CA ARG A 258 -19.84 -34.75 13.03
C ARG A 258 -19.61 -33.87 11.82
N ARG A 259 -19.93 -32.58 11.90
CA ARG A 259 -19.75 -31.63 10.81
C ARG A 259 -19.23 -30.28 11.28
N ILE A 260 -18.14 -29.87 10.63
CA ILE A 260 -17.47 -28.59 10.87
C ILE A 260 -17.57 -27.77 9.59
N THR A 261 -18.17 -26.58 9.64
CA THR A 261 -18.23 -25.67 8.52
C THR A 261 -17.34 -24.45 8.78
N ILE A 262 -16.54 -24.06 7.78
CA ILE A 262 -15.65 -22.92 7.83
C ILE A 262 -16.04 -21.94 6.73
N VAL A 263 -16.37 -20.71 7.11
CA VAL A 263 -16.76 -19.66 6.19
C VAL A 263 -15.56 -18.79 5.88
N GLY A 264 -15.05 -18.85 4.64
CA GLY A 264 -13.82 -18.19 4.25
C GLY A 264 -12.58 -19.02 4.61
N GLY A 265 -12.17 -19.92 3.70
CA GLY A 265 -11.05 -20.84 3.93
C GLY A 265 -9.67 -20.18 3.84
N GLY A 266 -9.55 -19.08 3.10
CA GLY A 266 -8.27 -18.45 2.77
C GLY A 266 -7.38 -19.33 1.88
N LEU A 267 -6.14 -18.88 1.67
CA LEU A 267 -5.15 -19.64 0.86
C LEU A 267 -4.53 -20.80 1.64
N PHE A 268 -4.39 -20.66 2.96
CA PHE A 268 -3.87 -21.67 3.86
C PHE A 268 -4.91 -21.98 4.96
N PRO A 269 -5.69 -23.08 4.83
CA PRO A 269 -6.84 -23.37 5.68
C PRO A 269 -6.43 -23.95 7.05
N ARG A 270 -5.60 -23.20 7.82
CA ARG A 270 -4.96 -23.63 9.06
C ARG A 270 -5.93 -24.15 10.10
N THR A 271 -7.09 -23.49 10.28
CA THR A 271 -8.08 -23.93 11.28
C THR A 271 -8.75 -25.23 10.85
N ALA A 272 -9.04 -25.40 9.56
CA ALA A 272 -9.56 -26.66 9.02
C ALA A 272 -8.59 -27.83 9.22
N LEU A 273 -7.31 -27.60 8.92
CA LEU A 273 -6.25 -28.61 9.09
C LEU A 273 -6.10 -29.04 10.55
N VAL A 274 -6.12 -28.05 11.47
CA VAL A 274 -6.01 -28.38 12.91
C VAL A 274 -7.26 -29.08 13.41
N LEU A 275 -8.46 -28.62 13.05
CA LEU A 275 -9.71 -29.26 13.46
C LEU A 275 -9.83 -30.67 12.88
N HIS A 276 -9.43 -30.91 11.61
CA HIS A 276 -9.38 -32.25 11.05
C HIS A 276 -8.41 -33.19 11.81
N LYS A 277 -7.24 -32.64 12.22
CA LYS A 277 -6.30 -33.41 13.05
C LYS A 277 -6.88 -33.77 14.42
N LEU A 278 -7.65 -32.85 15.04
CA LEU A 278 -8.20 -33.02 16.37
C LEU A 278 -9.52 -33.81 16.40
N ALA A 279 -10.30 -33.78 15.33
CA ALA A 279 -11.57 -34.47 15.16
C ALA A 279 -11.62 -35.13 13.74
N PRO A 280 -10.83 -36.18 13.49
CA PRO A 280 -10.71 -36.79 12.16
C PRO A 280 -12.01 -37.45 11.67
N GLN A 281 -12.94 -37.77 12.56
CA GLN A 281 -14.28 -38.30 12.26
C GLN A 281 -15.23 -37.23 11.71
N ALA A 282 -14.96 -35.93 11.92
CA ALA A 282 -15.84 -34.87 11.51
C ALA A 282 -15.66 -34.55 10.02
N GLY A 283 -16.78 -34.47 9.28
CA GLY A 283 -16.80 -33.96 7.93
C GLY A 283 -16.45 -32.47 7.89
N LEU A 284 -15.56 -32.08 6.99
CA LEU A 284 -15.18 -30.68 6.78
C LEU A 284 -15.92 -30.09 5.60
N ARG A 285 -16.51 -28.91 5.80
CA ARG A 285 -17.09 -28.08 4.73
C ARG A 285 -16.44 -26.71 4.75
N ILE A 286 -16.00 -26.22 3.60
CA ILE A 286 -15.46 -24.86 3.45
C ILE A 286 -16.30 -24.11 2.43
N VAL A 287 -16.82 -22.95 2.86
CA VAL A 287 -17.62 -22.06 2.03
C VAL A 287 -16.80 -20.78 1.82
N ASP A 288 -16.42 -20.46 0.59
CA ASP A 288 -15.64 -19.25 0.26
C ASP A 288 -16.18 -18.64 -1.05
N ALA A 289 -16.25 -17.33 -1.11
CA ALA A 289 -16.66 -16.61 -2.32
C ALA A 289 -15.60 -16.66 -3.44
N SER A 290 -14.34 -16.96 -3.10
CA SER A 290 -13.22 -17.01 -4.03
C SER A 290 -12.92 -18.43 -4.47
N ALA A 291 -13.16 -18.72 -5.76
CA ALA A 291 -12.77 -20.00 -6.37
C ALA A 291 -11.25 -20.23 -6.30
N GLU A 292 -10.42 -19.16 -6.37
CA GLU A 292 -8.97 -19.24 -6.23
C GLU A 292 -8.58 -19.72 -4.81
N HIS A 293 -9.21 -19.18 -3.77
CA HIS A 293 -8.96 -19.60 -2.38
C HIS A 293 -9.33 -21.06 -2.18
N LEU A 294 -10.48 -21.49 -2.69
CA LEU A 294 -10.92 -22.90 -2.59
C LEU A 294 -9.98 -23.84 -3.33
N ALA A 295 -9.58 -23.48 -4.55
CA ALA A 295 -8.62 -24.29 -5.32
C ALA A 295 -7.28 -24.43 -4.61
N GLN A 296 -6.79 -23.36 -3.99
CA GLN A 296 -5.54 -23.40 -3.23
C GLN A 296 -5.70 -24.15 -1.91
N ALA A 297 -6.77 -23.91 -1.15
CA ALA A 297 -7.07 -24.59 0.11
C ALA A 297 -7.25 -26.12 -0.10
N GLY A 298 -7.90 -26.52 -1.18
CA GLY A 298 -8.10 -27.93 -1.54
C GLY A 298 -6.81 -28.74 -1.70
N ARG A 299 -5.68 -28.09 -1.98
CA ARG A 299 -4.36 -28.78 -2.04
C ARG A 299 -3.86 -29.26 -0.69
N TRP A 300 -4.37 -28.68 0.40
CA TRP A 300 -3.96 -28.98 1.77
C TRP A 300 -4.93 -29.87 2.51
N LEU A 301 -6.19 -29.92 2.05
CA LEU A 301 -7.29 -30.56 2.74
C LEU A 301 -7.44 -32.05 2.31
N PRO A 302 -8.06 -32.87 3.15
CA PRO A 302 -8.41 -34.23 2.76
C PRO A 302 -9.38 -34.22 1.56
N LYS A 303 -9.27 -35.22 0.68
CA LYS A 303 -10.10 -35.32 -0.54
C LYS A 303 -11.61 -35.35 -0.28
N GLN A 304 -12.01 -35.70 0.94
CA GLN A 304 -13.42 -35.77 1.38
C GLN A 304 -13.97 -34.41 1.85
N ALA A 305 -13.12 -33.37 1.93
CA ALA A 305 -13.57 -32.03 2.30
C ALA A 305 -14.50 -31.46 1.22
N GLU A 306 -15.66 -30.98 1.66
CA GLU A 306 -16.65 -30.32 0.78
C GLU A 306 -16.24 -28.88 0.57
N LEU A 307 -16.03 -28.47 -0.69
CA LEU A 307 -15.65 -27.11 -1.06
C LEU A 307 -16.78 -26.45 -1.84
N ILE A 308 -17.35 -25.37 -1.28
CA ILE A 308 -18.51 -24.67 -1.86
C ILE A 308 -18.08 -23.25 -2.22
N CYS A 309 -18.17 -22.92 -3.51
CA CYS A 309 -17.92 -21.56 -4.02
C CYS A 309 -19.22 -20.73 -3.90
N GLN A 310 -19.37 -20.04 -2.76
CA GLN A 310 -20.56 -19.23 -2.49
C GLN A 310 -20.21 -18.09 -1.54
N PHE A 311 -20.85 -16.93 -1.77
CA PHE A 311 -20.82 -15.86 -0.78
C PHE A 311 -21.71 -16.26 0.43
N TYR A 312 -21.12 -16.22 1.61
CA TYR A 312 -21.86 -16.48 2.84
C TYR A 312 -22.48 -15.21 3.37
N ASP A 313 -23.77 -15.21 3.52
CA ASP A 313 -24.55 -14.20 4.25
C ASP A 313 -25.19 -14.84 5.49
N VAL A 314 -25.09 -14.17 6.64
CA VAL A 314 -25.67 -14.63 7.92
C VAL A 314 -27.20 -14.79 7.80
N SER A 315 -27.85 -13.98 6.95
CA SER A 315 -29.29 -14.06 6.69
C SER A 315 -29.71 -15.27 5.84
N ALA A 316 -28.77 -15.87 5.08
CA ALA A 316 -29.00 -17.02 4.22
C ALA A 316 -28.63 -18.37 4.88
N ALA A 317 -28.84 -18.51 6.17
CA ALA A 317 -28.33 -19.57 7.04
C ALA A 317 -28.79 -21.01 6.70
N GLY A 318 -29.57 -21.24 5.66
CA GLY A 318 -30.10 -22.56 5.31
C GLY A 318 -29.06 -23.64 5.04
N CYS A 319 -27.89 -23.28 4.52
CA CYS A 319 -26.81 -24.25 4.21
C CYS A 319 -25.93 -24.64 5.43
N LEU A 320 -26.15 -24.04 6.61
CA LEU A 320 -25.33 -24.25 7.81
C LEU A 320 -26.04 -24.96 8.96
N GLN A 321 -27.36 -25.19 8.85
CA GLN A 321 -28.18 -25.72 9.95
C GLN A 321 -27.76 -27.13 10.43
N ASP A 322 -26.98 -27.85 9.61
CA ASP A 322 -26.46 -29.17 9.91
C ASP A 322 -25.05 -29.17 10.52
N SER A 323 -24.50 -27.99 10.86
CA SER A 323 -23.14 -27.85 11.38
C SER A 323 -23.10 -27.83 12.89
N ASP A 324 -22.29 -28.72 13.48
CA ASP A 324 -22.05 -28.76 14.94
C ASP A 324 -21.15 -27.59 15.38
N LEU A 325 -20.21 -27.20 14.51
CA LEU A 325 -19.28 -26.11 14.74
C LEU A 325 -19.13 -25.25 13.49
N LEU A 326 -19.41 -23.97 13.59
CA LEU A 326 -19.13 -22.97 12.56
C LEU A 326 -17.85 -22.21 12.91
N VAL A 327 -16.95 -22.05 11.93
CA VAL A 327 -15.74 -21.24 12.07
C VAL A 327 -15.84 -20.02 11.18
N VAL A 328 -15.69 -18.84 11.78
CA VAL A 328 -15.69 -17.55 11.10
C VAL A 328 -14.28 -16.95 11.15
N PRO A 329 -13.57 -16.79 10.02
CA PRO A 329 -12.19 -16.31 10.02
C PRO A 329 -12.09 -14.81 10.26
N LEU A 330 -10.85 -14.34 10.50
CA LEU A 330 -10.59 -12.90 10.66
C LEU A 330 -10.94 -12.09 9.41
N ALA A 331 -10.71 -12.65 8.23
CA ALA A 331 -10.97 -12.04 6.92
C ALA A 331 -12.45 -11.99 6.52
N PHE A 332 -13.36 -12.51 7.35
CA PHE A 332 -14.80 -12.45 7.07
C PHE A 332 -15.29 -11.01 6.92
N VAL A 333 -15.89 -10.70 5.77
CA VAL A 333 -16.32 -9.34 5.37
C VAL A 333 -17.72 -8.99 5.90
N GLY A 334 -18.52 -9.99 6.32
CA GLY A 334 -19.87 -9.78 6.85
C GLY A 334 -19.92 -9.19 8.26
N ASP A 335 -21.13 -8.95 8.77
CA ASP A 335 -21.34 -8.41 10.12
C ASP A 335 -21.08 -9.45 11.21
N LYS A 336 -19.86 -9.45 11.75
CA LYS A 336 -19.51 -10.28 12.92
C LYS A 336 -20.34 -9.94 14.17
N SER A 337 -20.83 -8.70 14.28
CA SER A 337 -21.66 -8.31 15.42
C SER A 337 -23.03 -8.98 15.40
N ALA A 338 -23.57 -9.26 14.21
CA ALA A 338 -24.78 -10.06 14.05
C ALA A 338 -24.54 -11.51 14.52
N ILE A 339 -23.40 -12.12 14.15
CA ILE A 339 -23.03 -13.47 14.59
C ILE A 339 -22.89 -13.55 16.12
N TYR A 340 -22.32 -12.53 16.75
CA TYR A 340 -22.20 -12.48 18.20
C TYR A 340 -23.55 -12.28 18.92
N ARG A 341 -24.52 -11.59 18.30
CA ARG A 341 -25.85 -11.35 18.88
C ARG A 341 -26.79 -12.54 18.74
N ALA A 342 -26.73 -13.19 17.57
CA ALA A 342 -27.56 -14.33 17.20
C ALA A 342 -26.68 -15.35 16.47
N PRO A 343 -25.99 -16.25 17.20
CA PRO A 343 -25.19 -17.30 16.59
C PRO A 343 -26.04 -18.19 15.68
N PRO A 344 -25.64 -18.41 14.40
CA PRO A 344 -26.45 -19.18 13.46
C PRO A 344 -26.48 -20.68 13.73
N VAL A 345 -25.57 -21.19 14.56
CA VAL A 345 -25.49 -22.59 15.01
C VAL A 345 -25.10 -22.63 16.49
N ARG A 346 -25.28 -23.82 17.10
CA ARG A 346 -25.05 -24.01 18.55
C ARG A 346 -23.65 -23.59 19.02
N HIS A 347 -22.60 -23.77 18.20
CA HIS A 347 -21.24 -23.40 18.54
C HIS A 347 -20.59 -22.65 17.36
N VAL A 348 -20.15 -21.42 17.62
CA VAL A 348 -19.49 -20.58 16.62
C VAL A 348 -18.13 -20.14 17.12
N LEU A 349 -17.08 -20.53 16.41
CA LEU A 349 -15.70 -20.15 16.70
C LEU A 349 -15.32 -18.97 15.81
N VAL A 350 -15.16 -17.80 16.39
CA VAL A 350 -14.88 -16.56 15.66
C VAL A 350 -13.42 -16.15 15.85
N HIS A 351 -12.68 -16.02 14.75
CA HIS A 351 -11.40 -15.34 14.75
C HIS A 351 -11.61 -13.83 14.79
N ASP A 352 -11.03 -13.19 15.79
CA ASP A 352 -11.17 -11.74 15.96
C ASP A 352 -9.86 -11.08 16.39
N TRP A 353 -9.89 -9.75 16.47
CA TRP A 353 -8.76 -8.97 16.94
C TRP A 353 -8.56 -9.14 18.45
N LEU A 354 -7.33 -8.98 18.93
CA LEU A 354 -6.92 -9.18 20.32
C LEU A 354 -7.80 -8.43 21.32
N TRP A 355 -8.25 -7.22 21.00
CA TRP A 355 -9.08 -6.36 21.85
C TRP A 355 -10.57 -6.69 21.84
N ARG A 356 -11.05 -7.51 20.90
CA ARG A 356 -12.46 -7.92 20.83
C ARG A 356 -12.69 -9.23 21.55
N LYS A 357 -12.72 -9.16 22.89
CA LYS A 357 -12.98 -10.32 23.76
C LYS A 357 -14.48 -10.60 23.86
N ARG A 358 -14.92 -11.81 23.52
CA ARG A 358 -16.32 -12.26 23.60
C ARG A 358 -16.36 -13.74 24.00
N GLY A 359 -17.35 -14.13 24.82
CA GLY A 359 -17.57 -15.51 25.24
C GLY A 359 -16.34 -16.19 25.82
N GLU A 360 -16.25 -17.52 25.68
CA GLU A 360 -15.03 -18.26 25.94
C GLU A 360 -13.96 -17.91 24.93
N ASN A 361 -12.75 -17.55 25.34
CA ASN A 361 -11.78 -17.00 24.43
C ASN A 361 -10.33 -17.32 24.77
N VAL A 362 -9.48 -17.33 23.74
CA VAL A 362 -8.04 -17.56 23.87
C VAL A 362 -7.25 -16.72 22.88
N VAL A 363 -6.07 -16.28 23.28
CA VAL A 363 -5.14 -15.55 22.38
C VAL A 363 -4.35 -16.57 21.56
N ILE A 364 -4.42 -16.45 20.23
CA ILE A 364 -3.60 -17.26 19.32
C ILE A 364 -2.20 -16.66 19.23
N SER A 365 -2.13 -15.35 19.00
CA SER A 365 -0.86 -14.64 18.81
C SER A 365 -1.02 -13.17 19.18
N VAL A 366 -0.18 -12.71 20.10
CA VAL A 366 -0.08 -11.28 20.44
C VAL A 366 0.55 -10.51 19.27
N LEU A 367 1.57 -11.07 18.64
CA LEU A 367 2.28 -10.44 17.52
C LEU A 367 1.33 -10.17 16.32
N LEU A 368 0.43 -11.11 16.02
CA LEU A 368 -0.55 -10.98 14.94
C LEU A 368 -1.88 -10.39 15.41
N LEU A 369 -1.96 -9.93 16.66
CA LEU A 369 -3.13 -9.34 17.31
C LEU A 369 -4.40 -10.19 17.15
N LYS A 370 -4.25 -11.54 17.20
CA LYS A 370 -5.32 -12.51 16.92
C LYS A 370 -5.77 -13.29 18.14
N ARG A 371 -7.09 -13.48 18.24
CA ARG A 371 -7.73 -14.36 19.23
C ARG A 371 -8.81 -15.25 18.60
N LEU A 372 -9.20 -16.28 19.33
CA LEU A 372 -10.41 -17.06 19.11
C LEU A 372 -11.43 -16.70 20.20
N ASN A 373 -12.66 -16.51 19.78
CA ASN A 373 -13.82 -16.39 20.65
C ASN A 373 -14.78 -17.53 20.30
N LEU A 374 -15.21 -18.29 21.30
CA LEU A 374 -16.28 -19.25 21.16
C LEU A 374 -17.55 -18.64 21.70
N VAL A 375 -18.60 -18.64 20.91
CA VAL A 375 -19.95 -18.23 21.28
C VAL A 375 -20.92 -19.35 20.99
N GLY A 376 -21.92 -19.49 21.82
CA GLY A 376 -22.97 -20.50 21.67
C GLY A 376 -24.35 -19.86 21.60
N ALA A 377 -25.27 -20.56 20.93
CA ALA A 377 -26.68 -20.21 20.95
C ALA A 377 -27.34 -20.66 22.28
#